data_0f28f45e4cdfae6ba7e613d5daa1f4de
#
_entry.id   0f28f45e4cdfae6ba7e613d5daa1f4de
#
_cell.length_a   1.000
_cell.length_b   1.000
_cell.length_c   1.000
_cell.angle_alpha   90.00
_cell.angle_beta   90.00
_cell.angle_gamma   90.00
#
_symmetry.space_group_name_H-M   'P 1'
#
loop_
_entity.id
_entity.type
_entity.pdbx_description
1 polymer ?
#
loop_
_entity_poly.entity_id
_entity_poly.type
_entity_poly.pdbx_seq_one_letter_code
_entity_poly.pdbx_strand_id
1 'polypeptide(L)'
;MSAGAWLELIASGLITGGVYALVALGLNLQYGLMRILNIAHGEFLMVGAFLTWTAQSRLGISPLLMVPVSFALLMMLGITVHRLVFRRLTRTSASLDIFEARALMVSFGLMFL
;
A
#
# COMPACT_ATOMS: atom_id res chain seq x y z
N MET A 1 33.65 -2.19 -17.40
CA MET A 1 32.19 -2.01 -17.46
C MET A 1 31.89 -1.05 -18.61
N SER A 2 31.02 -1.47 -19.53
CA SER A 2 30.65 -0.64 -20.69
C SER A 2 29.73 0.53 -20.26
N ALA A 3 29.70 1.62 -21.04
CA ALA A 3 28.79 2.73 -20.79
C ALA A 3 27.32 2.29 -20.71
N GLY A 4 26.93 1.26 -21.46
CA GLY A 4 25.61 0.66 -21.41
C GLY A 4 25.26 0.03 -20.05
N ALA A 5 26.22 -0.65 -19.41
CA ALA A 5 25.99 -1.23 -18.10
C ALA A 5 25.75 -0.16 -17.00
N TRP A 6 26.41 0.98 -17.11
CA TRP A 6 26.16 2.11 -16.22
C TRP A 6 24.78 2.72 -16.41
N LEU A 7 24.32 2.86 -17.65
CA LEU A 7 22.97 3.37 -17.95
C LEU A 7 21.87 2.43 -17.44
N GLU A 8 22.03 1.12 -17.63
CA GLU A 8 21.08 0.13 -17.08
C GLU A 8 21.02 0.17 -15.55
N LEU A 9 22.17 0.32 -14.89
CA LEU A 9 22.26 0.38 -13.44
C LEU A 9 21.57 1.63 -12.87
N ILE A 10 21.80 2.79 -13.52
CA ILE A 10 21.17 4.06 -13.14
C ILE A 10 19.66 4.00 -13.40
N ALA A 11 19.24 3.50 -14.56
CA ALA A 11 17.80 3.39 -14.89
C ALA A 11 17.08 2.44 -13.91
N SER A 12 17.66 1.29 -13.63
CA SER A 12 17.11 0.33 -12.66
C SER A 12 17.04 0.92 -11.25
N GLY A 13 18.09 1.62 -10.82
CA GLY A 13 18.12 2.31 -9.54
C GLY A 13 17.06 3.41 -9.42
N LEU A 14 16.86 4.20 -10.49
CA LEU A 14 15.83 5.25 -10.54
C LEU A 14 14.42 4.65 -10.47
N ILE A 15 14.14 3.58 -11.20
CA ILE A 15 12.84 2.90 -11.18
C ILE A 15 12.56 2.34 -9.79
N THR A 16 13.51 1.60 -9.22
CA THR A 16 13.38 1.02 -7.89
C THR A 16 13.23 2.08 -6.81
N GLY A 17 14.05 3.14 -6.88
CA GLY A 17 13.96 4.29 -5.98
C GLY A 17 12.62 5.02 -6.10
N GLY A 18 12.07 5.16 -7.31
CA GLY A 18 10.75 5.72 -7.55
C GLY A 18 9.63 4.92 -6.90
N VAL A 19 9.69 3.59 -6.96
CA VAL A 19 8.73 2.71 -6.26
C VAL A 19 8.81 2.91 -4.75
N TYR A 20 10.01 2.92 -4.17
CA TYR A 20 10.17 3.17 -2.73
C TYR A 20 9.70 4.58 -2.33
N ALA A 21 9.91 5.58 -3.17
CA ALA A 21 9.42 6.93 -2.92
C ALA A 21 7.88 6.99 -2.89
N LEU A 22 7.19 6.28 -3.79
CA LEU A 22 5.73 6.18 -3.78
C LEU A 22 5.20 5.48 -2.52
N VAL A 23 5.86 4.42 -2.08
CA VAL A 23 5.52 3.72 -0.83
C VAL A 23 5.68 4.65 0.36
N ALA A 24 6.80 5.35 0.44
CA ALA A 24 7.07 6.31 1.51
C ALA A 24 6.08 7.48 1.54
N LEU A 25 5.70 8.00 0.36
CA LEU A 25 4.67 9.03 0.23
C LEU A 25 3.31 8.52 0.73
N GLY A 26 2.91 7.30 0.38
CA GLY A 26 1.67 6.69 0.86
C GLY A 26 1.62 6.58 2.38
N LEU A 27 2.70 6.11 3.00
CA LEU A 27 2.83 6.03 4.47
C LEU A 27 2.80 7.41 5.12
N ASN A 28 3.52 8.38 4.57
CA ASN A 28 3.55 9.75 5.09
C ASN A 28 2.18 10.42 5.03
N LEU A 29 1.46 10.28 3.93
CA LEU A 29 0.10 10.80 3.81
C LEU A 29 -0.85 10.14 4.80
N GLN A 30 -0.75 8.84 4.95
CA GLN A 30 -1.60 8.10 5.88
C GLN A 30 -1.36 8.52 7.33
N TYR A 31 -0.11 8.58 7.76
CA TYR A 31 0.23 9.03 9.11
C TYR A 31 -0.05 10.51 9.33
N GLY A 32 0.29 11.37 8.37
CA GLY A 32 0.06 12.81 8.47
C GLY A 32 -1.41 13.20 8.57
N LEU A 33 -2.29 12.49 7.85
CA LEU A 33 -3.73 12.79 7.85
C LEU A 33 -4.50 12.09 8.97
N MET A 34 -4.16 10.86 9.30
CA MET A 34 -4.97 10.02 10.18
C MET A 34 -4.31 9.70 11.52
N ARG A 35 -3.03 10.00 11.70
CA ARG A 35 -2.23 9.57 12.86
C ARG A 35 -2.28 8.05 13.08
N ILE A 36 -2.50 7.29 12.02
CA ILE A 36 -2.54 5.83 12.03
C ILE A 36 -1.33 5.30 11.29
N LEU A 37 -0.48 4.56 11.97
CA LEU A 37 0.58 3.79 11.36
C LEU A 37 -0.01 2.43 10.95
N ASN A 38 -0.41 2.30 9.69
CA ASN A 38 -0.94 1.05 9.17
C ASN A 38 0.20 0.14 8.70
N ILE A 39 0.59 -0.81 9.52
CA ILE A 39 1.66 -1.77 9.22
C ILE A 39 1.26 -2.68 8.04
N ALA A 40 -0.04 -2.93 7.85
CA ALA A 40 -0.55 -3.70 6.71
C ALA A 40 -0.43 -2.97 5.36
N HIS A 41 0.25 -1.81 5.29
CA HIS A 41 0.45 -1.08 4.04
C HIS A 41 1.19 -1.92 2.99
N GLY A 42 2.16 -2.73 3.41
CA GLY A 42 2.88 -3.67 2.56
C GLY A 42 1.98 -4.73 1.93
N GLU A 43 1.00 -5.22 2.69
CA GLU A 43 0.04 -6.23 2.21
C GLU A 43 -0.85 -5.68 1.08
N PHE A 44 -1.27 -4.42 1.18
CA PHE A 44 -2.02 -3.78 0.10
C PHE A 44 -1.20 -3.66 -1.19
N LEU A 45 0.10 -3.38 -1.07
CA LEU A 45 1.02 -3.35 -2.22
C LEU A 45 1.17 -4.74 -2.83
N MET A 46 1.32 -5.78 -1.99
CA MET A 46 1.42 -7.16 -2.43
C MET A 46 0.15 -7.62 -3.16
N VAL A 47 -1.02 -7.30 -2.62
CA VAL A 47 -2.31 -7.59 -3.27
C VAL A 47 -2.40 -6.93 -4.64
N GLY A 48 -2.02 -5.66 -4.76
CA GLY A 48 -2.00 -4.93 -6.04
C GLY A 48 -1.06 -5.55 -7.06
N ALA A 49 0.14 -5.92 -6.65
CA ALA A 49 1.12 -6.59 -7.49
C ALA A 49 0.62 -7.98 -7.95
N PHE A 50 0.05 -8.76 -7.04
CA PHE A 50 -0.49 -10.09 -7.34
C PHE A 50 -1.69 -10.03 -8.29
N LEU A 51 -2.60 -9.07 -8.11
CA LEU A 51 -3.72 -8.83 -9.01
C LEU A 51 -3.22 -8.51 -10.43
N THR A 52 -2.24 -7.62 -10.55
CA THR A 52 -1.67 -7.24 -11.85
C THR A 52 -0.97 -8.41 -12.52
N TRP A 53 -0.17 -9.17 -11.77
CA TRP A 53 0.50 -10.37 -12.27
C TRP A 53 -0.49 -11.44 -12.74
N THR A 54 -1.55 -11.71 -11.95
CA THR A 54 -2.56 -12.71 -12.28
C THR A 54 -3.35 -12.31 -13.52
N ALA A 55 -3.70 -11.05 -13.66
CA ALA A 55 -4.41 -10.54 -14.84
C ALA A 55 -3.55 -10.64 -16.10
N GLN A 56 -2.26 -10.33 -16.01
CA GLN A 56 -1.34 -10.47 -17.12
C GLN A 56 -1.13 -11.94 -17.51
N SER A 57 -0.88 -12.81 -16.53
CA SER A 57 -0.53 -14.21 -16.79
C SER A 57 -1.72 -15.06 -17.26
N ARG A 58 -2.93 -14.76 -16.79
CA ARG A 58 -4.13 -15.56 -17.12
C ARG A 58 -5.03 -14.96 -18.17
N LEU A 59 -5.13 -13.64 -18.20
CA LEU A 59 -6.03 -12.92 -19.11
C LEU A 59 -5.29 -12.19 -20.24
N GLY A 60 -3.96 -12.14 -20.21
CA GLY A 60 -3.15 -11.44 -21.20
C GLY A 60 -3.34 -9.91 -21.17
N ILE A 61 -3.89 -9.37 -20.08
CA ILE A 61 -4.16 -7.93 -19.96
C ILE A 61 -2.84 -7.21 -19.68
N SER A 62 -2.60 -6.11 -20.41
CA SER A 62 -1.42 -5.28 -20.20
C SER A 62 -1.37 -4.74 -18.76
N PRO A 63 -0.21 -4.80 -18.07
CA PRO A 63 -0.05 -4.24 -16.72
C PRO A 63 -0.47 -2.77 -16.63
N LEU A 64 -0.26 -2.00 -17.69
CA LEU A 64 -0.63 -0.59 -17.74
C LEU A 64 -2.15 -0.37 -17.64
N LEU A 65 -2.94 -1.25 -18.25
CA LEU A 65 -4.40 -1.23 -18.13
C LEU A 65 -4.88 -1.69 -16.75
N MET A 66 -4.09 -2.50 -16.07
CA MET A 66 -4.41 -2.97 -14.72
C MET A 66 -4.17 -1.91 -13.63
N VAL A 67 -3.36 -0.87 -13.89
CA VAL A 67 -3.12 0.20 -12.91
C VAL A 67 -4.43 0.84 -12.41
N PRO A 68 -5.33 1.37 -13.27
CA PRO A 68 -6.57 1.97 -12.81
C PRO A 68 -7.51 0.95 -12.15
N VAL A 69 -7.53 -0.29 -12.61
CA VAL A 69 -8.37 -1.35 -12.05
C VAL A 69 -7.88 -1.73 -10.65
N SER A 70 -6.59 -1.97 -10.49
CA SER A 70 -5.97 -2.25 -9.18
C SER A 70 -6.16 -1.09 -8.21
N PHE A 71 -6.03 0.15 -8.69
CA PHE A 71 -6.29 1.34 -7.89
C PHE A 71 -7.74 1.37 -7.37
N ALA A 72 -8.73 1.14 -8.24
CA ALA A 72 -10.13 1.13 -7.84
C ALA A 72 -10.44 0.01 -6.83
N LEU A 73 -9.92 -1.20 -7.06
CA LEU A 73 -10.11 -2.34 -6.16
C LEU A 73 -9.46 -2.10 -4.80
N LEU A 74 -8.22 -1.63 -4.77
CA LEU A 74 -7.51 -1.32 -3.53
C LEU A 74 -8.15 -0.15 -2.78
N MET A 75 -8.67 0.85 -3.50
CA MET A 75 -9.42 1.95 -2.90
C MET A 75 -10.71 1.45 -2.24
N MET A 76 -11.48 0.59 -2.90
CA MET A 76 -12.68 -0.03 -2.32
C MET A 76 -12.34 -0.86 -1.07
N LEU A 77 -11.27 -1.65 -1.14
CA LEU A 77 -10.79 -2.46 -0.02
C LEU A 77 -10.34 -1.57 1.15
N GLY A 78 -9.58 -0.51 0.88
CA GLY A 78 -9.16 0.46 1.89
C GLY A 78 -10.34 1.18 2.55
N ILE A 79 -11.33 1.62 1.78
CA ILE A 79 -12.56 2.24 2.31
C ILE A 79 -13.32 1.24 3.20
N THR A 80 -13.41 -0.01 2.79
CA THR A 80 -14.09 -1.07 3.55
C THR A 80 -13.40 -1.31 4.88
N VAL A 81 -12.09 -1.49 4.88
CA VAL A 81 -11.28 -1.65 6.09
C VAL A 81 -11.40 -0.42 6.99
N HIS A 82 -11.32 0.78 6.41
CA HIS A 82 -11.48 2.01 7.18
C HIS A 82 -12.86 2.10 7.86
N ARG A 83 -13.93 1.81 7.13
CA ARG A 83 -15.30 1.88 7.66
C ARG A 83 -15.59 0.82 8.72
N LEU A 84 -15.14 -0.42 8.50
CA LEU A 84 -15.45 -1.54 9.38
C LEU A 84 -14.58 -1.54 10.63
N VAL A 85 -13.31 -1.18 10.49
CA VAL A 85 -12.32 -1.31 11.55
C VAL A 85 -12.01 0.05 12.18
N PHE A 86 -11.42 0.96 11.42
CA PHE A 86 -10.89 2.22 11.98
C PHE A 86 -11.98 3.18 12.46
N ARG A 87 -13.12 3.27 11.77
CA ARG A 87 -14.25 4.10 12.22
C ARG A 87 -14.86 3.62 13.54
N ARG A 88 -14.84 2.31 13.79
CA ARG A 88 -15.25 1.76 15.09
C ARG A 88 -14.26 2.11 16.18
N LEU A 89 -12.98 2.04 15.85
CA LEU A 89 -11.89 2.30 16.77
C LEU A 89 -11.87 3.77 17.23
N THR A 90 -12.07 4.72 16.31
CA THR A 90 -12.15 6.16 16.63
C THR A 90 -13.30 6.49 17.58
N ARG A 91 -14.43 5.78 17.48
CA ARG A 91 -15.60 6.01 18.35
C ARG A 91 -15.44 5.45 19.76
N THR A 92 -14.57 4.48 19.97
CA THR A 92 -14.39 3.77 21.24
C THR A 92 -13.12 4.16 21.99
N SER A 93 -12.28 5.00 21.41
CA SER A 93 -11.02 5.43 22.05
C SER A 93 -11.18 6.74 22.79
N ALA A 94 -10.80 6.74 24.07
CA ALA A 94 -10.95 7.88 24.98
C ALA A 94 -9.84 8.93 24.81
N SER A 95 -8.69 8.58 24.21
CA SER A 95 -7.56 9.49 23.94
C SER A 95 -6.85 9.12 22.66
N LEU A 96 -6.08 10.06 22.08
CA LEU A 96 -5.28 9.87 20.87
C LEU A 96 -4.25 8.76 21.04
N ASP A 97 -3.55 8.70 22.19
CA ASP A 97 -2.51 7.69 22.45
C ASP A 97 -3.08 6.28 22.49
N ILE A 98 -4.27 6.11 23.09
CA ILE A 98 -4.98 4.84 23.13
C ILE A 98 -5.46 4.45 21.72
N PHE A 99 -5.87 5.43 20.92
CA PHE A 99 -6.27 5.20 19.55
C PHE A 99 -5.09 4.75 18.67
N GLU A 100 -3.94 5.42 18.76
CA GLU A 100 -2.74 5.03 18.02
C GLU A 100 -2.28 3.61 18.38
N ALA A 101 -2.23 3.28 19.67
CA ALA A 101 -1.85 1.94 20.14
C ALA A 101 -2.82 0.84 19.62
N ARG A 102 -4.12 1.09 19.68
CA ARG A 102 -5.14 0.15 19.19
C ARG A 102 -5.10 0.02 17.67
N ALA A 103 -4.89 1.12 16.94
CA ALA A 103 -4.76 1.11 15.49
C ALA A 103 -3.55 0.29 15.05
N LEU A 104 -2.45 0.38 15.79
CA LEU A 104 -1.24 -0.40 15.58
C LEU A 104 -1.51 -1.90 15.77
N MET A 105 -2.16 -2.29 16.87
CA MET A 105 -2.52 -3.70 17.14
C MET A 105 -3.46 -4.27 16.07
N VAL A 106 -4.44 -3.48 15.63
CA VAL A 106 -5.39 -3.90 14.60
C VAL A 106 -4.71 -4.04 13.24
N SER A 107 -3.79 -3.14 12.89
CA SER A 107 -3.04 -3.25 11.64
C SER A 107 -2.08 -4.45 11.64
N PHE A 108 -1.52 -4.81 12.80
CA PHE A 108 -0.81 -6.08 12.97
C PHE A 108 -1.73 -7.29 12.72
N GLY A 109 -2.94 -7.27 13.26
CA GLY A 109 -3.92 -8.33 13.01
C GLY A 109 -4.31 -8.45 11.52
N LEU A 110 -4.43 -7.32 10.82
CA LEU A 110 -4.71 -7.29 9.38
C LEU A 110 -3.57 -7.84 8.52
N MET A 111 -2.33 -7.75 9.00
CA MET A 111 -1.16 -8.30 8.31
C MET A 111 -1.17 -9.84 8.23
N PHE A 112 -1.87 -10.51 9.15
CA PHE A 112 -1.94 -11.98 9.20
C PHE A 112 -3.22 -12.56 8.57
N LEU A 113 -4.04 -11.77 7.92
CA LEU A 113 -5.27 -12.18 7.23
C LEU A 113 -5.01 -12.40 5.74
#